data_989f0e918f78b774f38ffd9bdf62eb70
#
_entry.id   989f0e918f78b774f38ffd9bdf62eb70
#
_cell.length_a   1.000
_cell.length_b   1.000
_cell.length_c   1.000
_cell.angle_alpha   90.00
_cell.angle_beta   90.00
_cell.angle_gamma   90.00
#
_symmetry.space_group_name_H-M   'P 1'
#
loop_
_entity.id
_entity.type
_entity.pdbx_description
1 polymer ?
#
loop_
_entity_poly.entity_id
_entity_poly.type
_entity_poly.pdbx_seq_one_letter_code
_entity_poly.pdbx_strand_id
1 'polypeptide(L)'
;MKNSILLRRFIVTAFAVALLSSMAWGDGRIARFKQGLFLYSNWDAPHVTIDTCLDMTITELHIPNAVEHNGRSYPVVEIGHGAFHGCHNLVKVFFNELSTSILRDAFKDCPCLQVIVIPSSTPSKMKTNHPFYSGGFEDIFEPYHAESVIVVVPPGSEEVYRNTFGWSNFRNIQSTMPTDDQLDQGVIKARIGHLELQIQQAREQANRLERELEVLRQLEQSGKK
;
A
#
# COMPACT_ATOMS: atom_id res chain seq x y z
N MET A 1 -20.91 33.62 -8.84
CA MET A 1 -19.46 33.53 -9.14
C MET A 1 -19.02 32.17 -8.62
N LYS A 2 -18.83 31.24 -9.53
CA LYS A 2 -18.51 29.83 -9.25
C LYS A 2 -16.99 29.70 -9.12
N ASN A 3 -16.50 29.42 -7.91
CA ASN A 3 -15.10 29.04 -7.73
C ASN A 3 -14.98 27.54 -8.02
N SER A 4 -14.59 27.25 -9.25
CA SER A 4 -14.14 25.91 -9.62
C SER A 4 -12.73 25.72 -9.07
N ILE A 5 -12.60 24.88 -8.05
CA ILE A 5 -11.32 24.36 -7.61
C ILE A 5 -10.87 23.37 -8.68
N LEU A 6 -10.01 23.88 -9.56
CA LEU A 6 -9.31 23.06 -10.54
C LEU A 6 -8.34 22.14 -9.79
N LEU A 7 -8.81 20.94 -9.49
CA LEU A 7 -7.93 19.84 -9.11
C LEU A 7 -7.02 19.56 -10.30
N ARG A 8 -5.75 19.98 -10.22
CA ARG A 8 -4.75 19.71 -11.22
C ARG A 8 -4.56 18.20 -11.32
N ARG A 9 -5.06 17.62 -12.41
CA ARG A 9 -4.70 16.29 -12.87
C ARG A 9 -3.20 16.28 -13.17
N PHE A 10 -2.39 15.83 -12.25
CA PHE A 10 -1.02 15.44 -12.55
C PHE A 10 -1.07 14.00 -13.09
N ILE A 11 -1.25 13.90 -14.40
CA ILE A 11 -0.86 12.69 -15.11
C ILE A 11 0.67 12.72 -15.08
N VAL A 12 1.26 12.02 -14.14
CA VAL A 12 2.69 11.75 -14.15
C VAL A 12 2.93 10.65 -15.16
N THR A 13 3.05 11.06 -16.44
CA THR A 13 3.72 10.20 -17.41
C THR A 13 5.14 10.02 -16.91
N ALA A 14 5.46 8.80 -16.50
CA ALA A 14 6.78 8.42 -16.02
C ALA A 14 7.82 8.59 -17.12
N PHE A 15 8.41 9.80 -17.23
CA PHE A 15 9.67 9.96 -17.94
C PHE A 15 10.79 9.47 -17.00
N ALA A 16 11.40 8.38 -17.42
CA ALA A 16 12.55 7.79 -16.76
C ALA A 16 13.70 8.79 -16.69
N VAL A 17 14.01 9.29 -15.50
CA VAL A 17 15.32 9.86 -15.23
C VAL A 17 16.11 8.79 -14.48
N ALA A 18 16.92 8.06 -15.24
CA ALA A 18 17.88 7.12 -14.69
C ALA A 18 18.94 7.88 -13.90
N LEU A 19 18.88 7.82 -12.58
CA LEU A 19 20.01 8.13 -11.75
C LEU A 19 20.59 6.82 -11.24
N LEU A 20 21.68 6.41 -11.92
CA LEU A 20 22.51 5.27 -11.59
C LEU A 20 23.17 5.45 -10.22
N SER A 21 22.80 4.63 -9.26
CA SER A 21 23.71 4.21 -8.22
C SER A 21 23.64 2.69 -8.10
N SER A 22 24.44 2.03 -8.96
CA SER A 22 24.70 0.61 -8.87
C SER A 22 25.69 0.37 -7.75
N MET A 23 25.26 -0.18 -6.63
CA MET A 23 26.16 -0.96 -5.79
C MET A 23 26.07 -2.40 -6.27
N ALA A 24 26.97 -2.75 -7.21
CA ALA A 24 27.22 -4.12 -7.58
C ALA A 24 28.00 -4.80 -6.45
N TRP A 25 27.34 -5.69 -5.74
CA TRP A 25 28.01 -6.68 -4.90
C TRP A 25 27.89 -8.02 -5.62
N GLY A 26 29.00 -8.47 -6.18
CA GLY A 26 29.09 -9.81 -6.74
C GLY A 26 29.12 -10.82 -5.61
N ASP A 27 28.04 -11.55 -5.44
CA ASP A 27 27.97 -12.76 -4.62
C ASP A 27 26.51 -13.16 -4.38
N GLY A 28 25.81 -13.73 -5.38
CA GLY A 28 24.48 -14.33 -5.22
C GLY A 28 23.43 -13.46 -4.50
N ARG A 29 23.59 -12.13 -4.48
CA ARG A 29 22.83 -11.22 -3.64
C ARG A 29 21.91 -10.34 -4.47
N ILE A 30 20.80 -10.05 -3.86
CA ILE A 30 19.73 -9.17 -4.32
C ILE A 30 20.32 -7.88 -4.89
N ALA A 31 20.18 -7.68 -6.20
CA ALA A 31 20.42 -6.38 -6.79
C ALA A 31 19.23 -5.46 -6.48
N ARG A 32 19.46 -4.39 -5.71
CA ARG A 32 18.48 -3.33 -5.49
C ARG A 32 18.78 -2.17 -6.40
N PHE A 33 17.76 -1.65 -7.06
CA PHE A 33 17.89 -0.47 -7.91
C PHE A 33 16.66 0.42 -7.83
N LYS A 34 16.88 1.71 -8.06
CA LYS A 34 15.82 2.73 -8.08
C LYS A 34 15.44 3.03 -9.51
N GLN A 35 14.13 3.04 -9.80
CA GLN A 35 13.60 3.54 -11.06
C GLN A 35 12.25 4.21 -10.85
N GLY A 36 12.13 5.47 -11.29
CA GLY A 36 10.93 6.26 -11.08
C GLY A 36 10.57 6.39 -9.59
N LEU A 37 9.35 6.01 -9.27
CA LEU A 37 8.77 6.12 -7.92
C LEU A 37 9.15 4.96 -7.00
N PHE A 38 9.88 3.94 -7.48
CA PHE A 38 10.06 2.71 -6.73
C PHE A 38 11.51 2.31 -6.55
N LEU A 39 11.76 1.66 -5.43
CA LEU A 39 12.91 0.80 -5.22
C LEU A 39 12.50 -0.64 -5.58
N TYR A 40 13.32 -1.29 -6.40
CA TYR A 40 13.11 -2.67 -6.81
C TYR A 40 14.22 -3.57 -6.30
N SER A 41 13.88 -4.83 -6.03
CA SER A 41 14.85 -5.90 -5.81
C SER A 41 14.67 -7.03 -6.80
N ASN A 42 15.79 -7.63 -7.16
CA ASN A 42 15.85 -8.87 -7.96
C ASN A 42 16.52 -9.96 -7.10
N TRP A 43 15.79 -11.01 -6.81
CA TRP A 43 16.22 -12.14 -5.98
C TRP A 43 16.74 -13.30 -6.84
N ASP A 44 17.71 -13.06 -7.73
CA ASP A 44 18.22 -14.05 -8.71
C ASP A 44 17.14 -14.65 -9.64
N ALA A 45 16.02 -13.94 -9.77
CA ALA A 45 14.88 -14.35 -10.56
C ALA A 45 14.79 -13.52 -11.86
N PRO A 46 14.12 -14.02 -12.89
CA PRO A 46 13.88 -13.26 -14.13
C PRO A 46 12.83 -12.14 -13.95
N HIS A 47 12.50 -11.79 -12.73
CA HIS A 47 11.50 -10.79 -12.37
C HIS A 47 11.97 -9.92 -11.20
N VAL A 48 11.22 -8.87 -10.90
CA VAL A 48 11.50 -7.96 -9.78
C VAL A 48 10.29 -7.82 -8.86
N THR A 49 10.62 -7.48 -7.61
CA THR A 49 9.70 -7.08 -6.55
C THR A 49 9.78 -5.57 -6.37
N ILE A 50 8.67 -4.89 -6.16
CA ILE A 50 8.64 -3.52 -5.65
C ILE A 50 8.89 -3.58 -4.14
N ASP A 51 10.04 -3.07 -3.70
CA ASP A 51 10.38 -3.07 -2.27
C ASP A 51 9.76 -1.89 -1.51
N THR A 52 9.75 -0.72 -2.14
CA THR A 52 9.31 0.52 -1.46
C THR A 52 8.87 1.58 -2.47
N CYS A 53 7.81 2.30 -2.14
CA CYS A 53 7.45 3.56 -2.77
C CYS A 53 8.33 4.68 -2.21
N LEU A 54 8.88 5.51 -3.09
CA LEU A 54 9.81 6.60 -2.71
C LEU A 54 9.11 7.95 -2.56
N ASP A 55 7.87 8.03 -3.00
CA ASP A 55 7.02 9.22 -2.86
C ASP A 55 5.74 8.87 -2.10
N MET A 56 5.70 9.22 -0.82
CA MET A 56 4.56 8.95 0.06
C MET A 56 3.41 9.95 -0.13
N THR A 57 3.56 10.93 -1.04
CA THR A 57 2.51 11.94 -1.30
C THR A 57 1.60 11.58 -2.46
N ILE A 58 1.86 10.46 -3.14
CA ILE A 58 1.07 10.00 -4.28
C ILE A 58 -0.39 9.73 -3.88
N THR A 59 -1.31 10.10 -4.77
CA THR A 59 -2.74 9.82 -4.64
C THR A 59 -3.19 8.68 -5.54
N GLU A 60 -2.43 8.41 -6.59
CA GLU A 60 -2.71 7.37 -7.58
C GLU A 60 -1.43 6.62 -7.91
N LEU A 61 -1.50 5.31 -7.91
CA LEU A 61 -0.40 4.40 -8.10
C LEU A 61 -0.66 3.48 -9.29
N HIS A 62 0.26 3.45 -10.25
CA HIS A 62 0.25 2.48 -11.35
C HIS A 62 1.43 1.53 -11.19
N ILE A 63 1.15 0.25 -11.01
CA ILE A 63 2.17 -0.80 -10.99
C ILE A 63 2.62 -1.07 -12.43
N PRO A 64 3.89 -0.85 -12.79
CA PRO A 64 4.36 -1.10 -14.15
C PRO A 64 4.41 -2.60 -14.47
N ASN A 65 4.20 -2.97 -15.75
CA ASN A 65 4.33 -4.36 -16.19
C ASN A 65 5.77 -4.84 -16.11
N ALA A 66 6.73 -3.99 -16.43
CA ALA A 66 8.15 -4.30 -16.43
C ALA A 66 8.98 -3.04 -16.16
N VAL A 67 10.21 -3.25 -15.78
CA VAL A 67 11.23 -2.20 -15.61
C VAL A 67 12.50 -2.59 -16.34
N GLU A 68 13.20 -1.59 -16.88
CA GLU A 68 14.46 -1.78 -17.56
C GLU A 68 15.63 -1.55 -16.59
N HIS A 69 16.54 -2.52 -16.51
CA HIS A 69 17.75 -2.37 -15.71
C HIS A 69 18.94 -3.02 -16.42
N ASN A 70 20.05 -2.30 -16.58
CA ASN A 70 21.26 -2.76 -17.28
C ASN A 70 20.98 -3.38 -18.66
N GLY A 71 20.09 -2.77 -19.45
CA GLY A 71 19.72 -3.22 -20.79
C GLY A 71 18.88 -4.48 -20.84
N ARG A 72 18.29 -4.89 -19.72
CA ARG A 72 17.37 -6.02 -19.64
C ARG A 72 16.03 -5.56 -19.08
N SER A 73 14.94 -6.15 -19.59
CA SER A 73 13.58 -5.95 -19.12
C SER A 73 13.24 -7.00 -18.08
N TYR A 74 12.73 -6.54 -16.93
CA TYR A 74 12.32 -7.42 -15.83
C TYR A 74 10.83 -7.20 -15.55
N PRO A 75 9.97 -8.22 -15.66
CA PRO A 75 8.58 -8.11 -15.28
C PRO A 75 8.43 -7.85 -13.78
N VAL A 76 7.50 -6.96 -13.43
CA VAL A 76 7.14 -6.68 -12.03
C VAL A 76 6.03 -7.64 -11.65
N VAL A 77 6.32 -8.61 -10.81
CA VAL A 77 5.35 -9.66 -10.44
C VAL A 77 4.96 -9.66 -8.98
N GLU A 78 5.67 -8.90 -8.15
CA GLU A 78 5.45 -8.91 -6.71
C GLU A 78 5.47 -7.51 -6.10
N ILE A 79 4.56 -7.26 -5.18
CA ILE A 79 4.56 -6.13 -4.27
C ILE A 79 5.15 -6.61 -2.95
N GLY A 80 6.28 -6.05 -2.56
CA GLY A 80 7.07 -6.46 -1.42
C GLY A 80 6.46 -6.09 -0.08
N HIS A 81 7.11 -6.56 0.96
CA HIS A 81 6.71 -6.30 2.34
C HIS A 81 6.74 -4.80 2.65
N GLY A 82 5.59 -4.26 3.07
CA GLY A 82 5.47 -2.85 3.43
C GLY A 82 5.71 -1.87 2.28
N ALA A 83 5.63 -2.30 1.01
CA ALA A 83 6.02 -1.50 -0.15
C ALA A 83 5.32 -0.13 -0.22
N PHE A 84 4.09 -0.06 0.23
CA PHE A 84 3.26 1.17 0.27
C PHE A 84 2.77 1.51 1.67
N HIS A 85 3.38 0.89 2.69
CA HIS A 85 3.04 1.18 4.09
C HIS A 85 3.17 2.67 4.39
N GLY A 86 2.11 3.28 4.96
CA GLY A 86 2.11 4.70 5.31
C GLY A 86 1.87 5.65 4.13
N CYS A 87 1.47 5.18 2.96
CA CYS A 87 1.04 6.04 1.86
C CYS A 87 -0.34 6.67 2.19
N HIS A 88 -0.33 7.64 3.11
CA HIS A 88 -1.55 8.21 3.70
C HIS A 88 -2.46 8.94 2.71
N ASN A 89 -1.92 9.36 1.56
CA ASN A 89 -2.69 10.08 0.53
C ASN A 89 -3.13 9.18 -0.64
N LEU A 90 -2.71 7.90 -0.64
CA LEU A 90 -3.00 6.97 -1.72
C LEU A 90 -4.49 6.65 -1.76
N VAL A 91 -5.14 6.95 -2.89
CA VAL A 91 -6.58 6.76 -3.11
C VAL A 91 -6.84 5.61 -4.06
N LYS A 92 -6.06 5.51 -5.14
CA LYS A 92 -6.27 4.53 -6.21
C LYS A 92 -4.99 3.74 -6.49
N VAL A 93 -5.13 2.44 -6.67
CA VAL A 93 -4.03 1.55 -7.09
C VAL A 93 -4.46 0.79 -8.34
N PHE A 94 -3.68 0.90 -9.39
CA PHE A 94 -3.82 0.14 -10.63
C PHE A 94 -2.77 -0.95 -10.67
N PHE A 95 -3.21 -2.19 -10.51
CA PHE A 95 -2.35 -3.35 -10.66
C PHE A 95 -2.01 -3.59 -12.13
N ASN A 96 -0.89 -4.23 -12.39
CA ASN A 96 -0.56 -4.77 -13.69
C ASN A 96 -1.14 -6.19 -13.87
N GLU A 97 -1.09 -6.70 -15.10
CA GLU A 97 -1.59 -8.05 -15.40
C GLU A 97 -0.73 -9.18 -14.80
N LEU A 98 0.51 -8.86 -14.42
CA LEU A 98 1.52 -9.82 -13.98
C LEU A 98 1.66 -9.90 -12.46
N SER A 99 1.02 -9.00 -11.71
CA SER A 99 1.08 -9.00 -10.24
C SER A 99 0.51 -10.27 -9.66
N THR A 100 1.38 -11.20 -9.30
CA THR A 100 1.00 -12.54 -8.81
C THR A 100 1.06 -12.64 -7.29
N SER A 101 1.73 -11.71 -6.62
CA SER A 101 1.91 -11.74 -5.17
C SER A 101 1.85 -10.35 -4.56
N ILE A 102 1.18 -10.25 -3.42
CA ILE A 102 1.18 -9.08 -2.55
C ILE A 102 1.64 -9.56 -1.18
N LEU A 103 2.72 -8.99 -0.67
CA LEU A 103 3.31 -9.41 0.58
C LEU A 103 2.74 -8.63 1.77
N ARG A 104 3.06 -9.11 2.96
CA ARG A 104 2.63 -8.59 4.24
C ARG A 104 2.85 -7.07 4.35
N ASP A 105 1.94 -6.39 5.02
CA ASP A 105 1.94 -4.95 5.32
C ASP A 105 1.99 -4.02 4.10
N ALA A 106 1.84 -4.56 2.86
CA ALA A 106 2.03 -3.79 1.64
C ALA A 106 1.18 -2.53 1.56
N PHE A 107 -0.05 -2.56 2.08
CA PHE A 107 -0.99 -1.43 2.10
C PHE A 107 -1.47 -1.10 3.52
N LYS A 108 -0.67 -1.42 4.54
CA LYS A 108 -0.94 -0.98 5.90
C LYS A 108 -0.78 0.53 6.03
N ASP A 109 -1.58 1.14 6.90
CA ASP A 109 -1.57 2.59 7.13
C ASP A 109 -1.76 3.43 5.85
N CYS A 110 -2.69 2.97 4.98
CA CYS A 110 -3.15 3.68 3.78
C CYS A 110 -4.61 4.13 3.94
N PRO A 111 -4.91 5.08 4.83
CA PRO A 111 -6.29 5.40 5.25
C PRO A 111 -7.16 5.98 4.14
N CYS A 112 -6.55 6.56 3.11
CA CYS A 112 -7.28 7.13 1.98
C CYS A 112 -7.50 6.15 0.83
N LEU A 113 -7.01 4.89 0.94
CA LEU A 113 -7.17 3.90 -0.13
C LEU A 113 -8.65 3.52 -0.30
N GLN A 114 -9.16 3.71 -1.51
CA GLN A 114 -10.57 3.49 -1.85
C GLN A 114 -10.79 2.63 -3.07
N VAL A 115 -9.83 2.59 -3.99
CA VAL A 115 -9.99 1.82 -5.24
C VAL A 115 -8.75 1.00 -5.51
N ILE A 116 -8.98 -0.28 -5.78
CA ILE A 116 -7.99 -1.19 -6.33
C ILE A 116 -8.52 -1.67 -7.69
N VAL A 117 -7.79 -1.37 -8.75
CA VAL A 117 -8.13 -1.80 -10.11
C VAL A 117 -7.24 -2.96 -10.52
N ILE A 118 -7.84 -4.08 -10.88
CA ILE A 118 -7.14 -5.31 -11.25
C ILE A 118 -7.53 -5.69 -12.68
N PRO A 119 -6.61 -5.65 -13.63
CA PRO A 119 -6.92 -5.95 -15.04
C PRO A 119 -7.07 -7.44 -15.33
N SER A 120 -6.60 -8.32 -14.44
CA SER A 120 -6.67 -9.77 -14.62
C SER A 120 -8.05 -10.33 -14.26
N SER A 121 -8.59 -11.24 -15.07
CA SER A 121 -9.77 -12.03 -14.73
C SER A 121 -9.48 -13.15 -13.73
N THR A 122 -8.19 -13.44 -13.49
CA THR A 122 -7.75 -14.43 -12.51
C THR A 122 -7.19 -13.71 -11.29
N PRO A 123 -7.74 -13.92 -10.09
CA PRO A 123 -7.25 -13.26 -8.89
C PRO A 123 -5.80 -13.59 -8.59
N SER A 124 -5.03 -12.54 -8.30
CA SER A 124 -3.67 -12.68 -7.78
C SER A 124 -3.70 -13.40 -6.43
N LYS A 125 -2.70 -14.21 -6.17
CA LYS A 125 -2.57 -14.85 -4.86
C LYS A 125 -2.11 -13.82 -3.85
N MET A 126 -2.91 -13.57 -2.84
CA MET A 126 -2.43 -12.93 -1.62
C MET A 126 -1.53 -13.94 -0.91
N LYS A 127 -0.24 -13.87 -1.19
CA LYS A 127 0.74 -14.77 -0.59
C LYS A 127 1.41 -14.05 0.56
N THR A 128 1.36 -14.63 1.71
CA THR A 128 2.41 -14.45 2.69
C THR A 128 3.50 -15.47 2.36
N ASN A 129 4.65 -15.00 1.94
CA ASN A 129 5.80 -15.86 1.61
C ASN A 129 6.46 -16.47 2.86
N HIS A 130 5.76 -16.55 3.97
CA HIS A 130 6.31 -17.21 5.16
C HIS A 130 5.78 -18.64 5.24
N PRO A 131 6.63 -19.67 5.22
CA PRO A 131 6.20 -21.08 5.21
C PRO A 131 5.40 -21.48 6.46
N PHE A 132 5.38 -20.63 7.51
CA PHE A 132 4.71 -20.87 8.78
C PHE A 132 3.55 -19.91 9.07
N TYR A 133 3.27 -18.93 8.19
CA TYR A 133 2.15 -18.01 8.35
C TYR A 133 1.27 -18.05 7.11
N SER A 134 0.07 -18.58 7.29
CA SER A 134 -1.02 -18.41 6.33
C SER A 134 -1.57 -16.99 6.50
N GLY A 135 -0.81 -15.98 6.05
CA GLY A 135 -1.28 -14.62 6.10
C GLY A 135 -2.44 -14.40 5.15
N GLY A 136 -3.42 -13.67 5.60
CA GLY A 136 -4.60 -13.32 4.87
C GLY A 136 -4.67 -11.84 4.53
N PHE A 137 -5.88 -11.41 4.24
CA PHE A 137 -6.23 -10.01 4.02
C PHE A 137 -5.66 -9.08 5.12
N GLU A 138 -5.82 -9.46 6.40
CA GLU A 138 -5.43 -8.65 7.57
C GLU A 138 -3.91 -8.42 7.69
N ASP A 139 -3.11 -9.23 7.02
CA ASP A 139 -1.66 -9.01 6.99
C ASP A 139 -1.24 -7.98 5.94
N ILE A 140 -2.05 -7.75 4.91
CA ILE A 140 -1.75 -6.89 3.76
C ILE A 140 -2.43 -5.53 3.90
N PHE A 141 -3.69 -5.55 4.36
CA PHE A 141 -4.58 -4.41 4.46
C PHE A 141 -5.00 -4.16 5.92
N GLU A 142 -5.53 -2.99 6.20
CA GLU A 142 -6.23 -2.75 7.46
C GLU A 142 -7.65 -3.34 7.41
N PRO A 143 -8.22 -3.77 8.56
CA PRO A 143 -9.55 -4.36 8.60
C PRO A 143 -10.65 -3.46 7.99
N TYR A 144 -10.54 -2.14 8.13
CA TYR A 144 -11.52 -1.20 7.57
C TYR A 144 -11.52 -1.16 6.04
N HIS A 145 -10.44 -1.57 5.36
CA HIS A 145 -10.39 -1.65 3.90
C HIS A 145 -11.41 -2.66 3.33
N ALA A 146 -11.78 -3.67 4.12
CA ALA A 146 -12.81 -4.64 3.70
C ALA A 146 -14.15 -3.97 3.37
N GLU A 147 -14.49 -2.92 4.09
CA GLU A 147 -15.75 -2.17 3.93
C GLU A 147 -15.61 -0.97 2.98
N SER A 148 -14.47 -0.29 3.03
CA SER A 148 -14.27 1.00 2.38
C SER A 148 -13.69 0.92 0.97
N VAL A 149 -12.94 -0.14 0.67
CA VAL A 149 -12.27 -0.25 -0.64
C VAL A 149 -13.18 -0.92 -1.66
N ILE A 150 -13.23 -0.31 -2.85
CA ILE A 150 -13.87 -0.86 -4.05
C ILE A 150 -12.80 -1.57 -4.87
N VAL A 151 -13.00 -2.86 -5.10
CA VAL A 151 -12.14 -3.65 -6.00
C VAL A 151 -12.81 -3.70 -7.37
N VAL A 152 -12.16 -3.09 -8.35
CA VAL A 152 -12.63 -3.07 -9.74
C VAL A 152 -11.91 -4.17 -10.51
N VAL A 153 -12.67 -5.09 -11.07
CA VAL A 153 -12.19 -6.28 -11.78
C VAL A 153 -12.80 -6.34 -13.19
N PRO A 154 -12.27 -7.13 -14.13
CA PRO A 154 -12.88 -7.30 -15.44
C PRO A 154 -14.31 -7.79 -15.36
N PRO A 155 -15.22 -7.35 -16.26
CA PRO A 155 -16.60 -7.80 -16.29
C PRO A 155 -16.71 -9.34 -16.36
N GLY A 156 -17.54 -9.91 -15.49
CA GLY A 156 -17.76 -11.36 -15.39
C GLY A 156 -16.78 -12.11 -14.51
N SER A 157 -15.78 -11.42 -13.92
CA SER A 157 -14.85 -12.03 -12.97
C SER A 157 -15.17 -11.75 -11.50
N GLU A 158 -16.20 -10.95 -11.21
CA GLU A 158 -16.57 -10.53 -9.85
C GLU A 158 -16.79 -11.73 -8.91
N GLU A 159 -17.48 -12.75 -9.38
CA GLU A 159 -17.79 -13.95 -8.59
C GLU A 159 -16.53 -14.76 -8.26
N VAL A 160 -15.59 -14.84 -9.20
CA VAL A 160 -14.31 -15.52 -8.99
C VAL A 160 -13.53 -14.82 -7.87
N TYR A 161 -13.51 -13.47 -7.87
CA TYR A 161 -12.85 -12.69 -6.83
C TYR A 161 -13.55 -12.82 -5.47
N ARG A 162 -14.90 -12.79 -5.41
CA ARG A 162 -15.67 -13.00 -4.18
C ARG A 162 -15.42 -14.35 -3.52
N ASN A 163 -15.10 -15.38 -4.32
CA ASN A 163 -14.82 -16.73 -3.85
C ASN A 163 -13.33 -17.05 -3.66
N THR A 164 -12.44 -16.09 -3.94
CA THR A 164 -11.00 -16.29 -3.79
C THR A 164 -10.51 -15.81 -2.43
N PHE A 165 -9.76 -16.66 -1.74
CA PHE A 165 -9.16 -16.35 -0.44
C PHE A 165 -8.40 -15.01 -0.45
N GLY A 166 -8.61 -14.21 0.56
CA GLY A 166 -8.08 -12.86 0.69
C GLY A 166 -8.96 -11.81 -0.01
N TRP A 167 -9.30 -12.02 -1.29
CA TRP A 167 -10.18 -11.11 -2.03
C TRP A 167 -11.62 -11.15 -1.54
N SER A 168 -12.08 -12.29 -1.06
CA SER A 168 -13.41 -12.49 -0.48
C SER A 168 -13.71 -11.63 0.76
N ASN A 169 -12.68 -11.00 1.35
CA ASN A 169 -12.86 -10.06 2.46
C ASN A 169 -13.40 -8.71 2.01
N PHE A 170 -13.14 -8.31 0.76
CA PHE A 170 -13.68 -7.06 0.22
C PHE A 170 -15.17 -7.20 -0.07
N ARG A 171 -16.00 -6.30 0.49
CA ARG A 171 -17.44 -6.29 0.26
C ARG A 171 -17.84 -5.67 -1.07
N ASN A 172 -17.02 -4.75 -1.58
CA ASN A 172 -17.32 -3.97 -2.77
C ASN A 172 -16.47 -4.43 -3.96
N ILE A 173 -16.85 -5.55 -4.61
CA ILE A 173 -16.19 -6.04 -5.83
C ILE A 173 -17.14 -5.79 -7.00
N GLN A 174 -16.70 -5.02 -7.99
CA GLN A 174 -17.50 -4.61 -9.14
C GLN A 174 -16.65 -4.48 -10.41
N SER A 175 -17.30 -4.31 -11.57
CA SER A 175 -16.62 -4.17 -12.86
C SER A 175 -16.64 -2.75 -13.42
N THR A 176 -17.21 -1.80 -12.71
CA THR A 176 -17.29 -0.39 -13.10
C THR A 176 -16.49 0.49 -12.17
N MET A 177 -15.82 1.49 -12.72
CA MET A 177 -15.13 2.49 -11.89
C MET A 177 -16.14 3.35 -11.13
N PRO A 178 -15.87 3.67 -9.85
CA PRO A 178 -16.66 4.65 -9.11
C PRO A 178 -16.49 6.05 -9.72
N THR A 179 -17.48 6.90 -9.52
CA THR A 179 -17.42 8.32 -9.93
C THR A 179 -16.48 9.12 -9.02
N ASP A 180 -15.92 10.21 -9.55
CA ASP A 180 -15.02 11.08 -8.76
C ASP A 180 -15.73 11.63 -7.51
N ASP A 181 -17.02 12.01 -7.61
CA ASP A 181 -17.81 12.49 -6.46
C ASP A 181 -17.93 11.43 -5.34
N GLN A 182 -18.09 10.15 -5.71
CA GLN A 182 -18.12 9.05 -4.74
C GLN A 182 -16.79 8.88 -4.03
N LEU A 183 -15.69 9.06 -4.77
CA LEU A 183 -14.34 8.96 -4.21
C LEU A 183 -14.02 10.13 -3.29
N ASP A 184 -14.35 11.36 -3.68
CA ASP A 184 -14.07 12.55 -2.87
C ASP A 184 -14.75 12.46 -1.49
N GLN A 185 -16.01 12.04 -1.45
CA GLN A 185 -16.73 11.83 -0.19
C GLN A 185 -16.11 10.72 0.65
N GLY A 186 -15.73 9.64 0.01
CA GLY A 186 -15.09 8.51 0.67
C GLY A 186 -13.71 8.87 1.25
N VAL A 187 -12.86 9.59 0.50
CA VAL A 187 -11.54 10.07 0.96
C VAL A 187 -11.68 10.93 2.21
N ILE A 188 -12.61 11.89 2.20
CA ILE A 188 -12.85 12.78 3.35
C ILE A 188 -13.24 11.95 4.57
N LYS A 189 -14.20 11.04 4.41
CA LYS A 189 -14.68 10.18 5.51
C LYS A 189 -13.57 9.28 6.06
N ALA A 190 -12.81 8.63 5.18
CA ALA A 190 -11.71 7.75 5.57
C ALA A 190 -10.61 8.53 6.31
N ARG A 191 -10.27 9.73 5.82
CA ARG A 191 -9.26 10.59 6.45
C ARG A 191 -9.70 11.08 7.83
N ILE A 192 -10.95 11.47 7.99
CA ILE A 192 -11.51 11.84 9.30
C ILE A 192 -11.39 10.66 10.27
N GLY A 193 -11.87 9.48 9.89
CA GLY A 193 -11.81 8.30 10.76
C GLY A 193 -10.39 7.90 11.15
N HIS A 194 -9.43 8.01 10.23
CA HIS A 194 -8.02 7.77 10.53
C HIS A 194 -7.46 8.78 11.54
N LEU A 195 -7.74 10.07 11.36
CA LEU A 195 -7.30 11.12 12.28
C LEU A 195 -7.93 10.95 13.68
N GLU A 196 -9.20 10.57 13.75
CA GLU A 196 -9.87 10.29 15.03
C GLU A 196 -9.19 9.12 15.76
N LEU A 197 -8.85 8.05 15.06
CA LEU A 197 -8.10 6.92 15.61
C LEU A 197 -6.71 7.33 16.12
N GLN A 198 -5.97 8.12 15.35
CA GLN A 198 -4.66 8.64 15.76
C GLN A 198 -4.77 9.50 17.03
N ILE A 199 -5.78 10.37 17.11
CA ILE A 199 -6.03 11.19 18.29
C ILE A 199 -6.32 10.31 19.52
N GLN A 200 -7.11 9.27 19.36
CA GLN A 200 -7.41 8.33 20.44
C GLN A 200 -6.14 7.62 20.94
N GLN A 201 -5.35 7.08 20.03
CA GLN A 201 -4.08 6.42 20.35
C GLN A 201 -3.10 7.36 21.07
N ALA A 202 -2.97 8.61 20.60
CA ALA A 202 -2.14 9.61 21.25
C ALA A 202 -2.60 9.94 22.67
N ARG A 203 -3.92 10.01 22.91
CA ARG A 203 -4.49 10.22 24.26
C ARG A 203 -4.21 9.05 25.19
N GLU A 204 -4.34 7.81 24.71
CA GLU A 204 -4.03 6.62 25.50
C GLU A 204 -2.55 6.56 25.88
N GLN A 205 -1.67 6.92 24.95
CA GLN A 205 -0.23 7.02 25.20
C GLN A 205 0.10 8.10 26.22
N ALA A 206 -0.49 9.29 26.09
CA ALA A 206 -0.33 10.37 27.07
C ALA A 206 -0.74 9.93 28.47
N ASN A 207 -1.93 9.32 28.61
CA ASN A 207 -2.42 8.80 29.89
C ASN A 207 -1.50 7.72 30.49
N ARG A 208 -0.81 6.92 29.65
CA ARG A 208 0.18 5.94 30.12
C ARG A 208 1.41 6.62 30.69
N LEU A 209 1.94 7.63 29.98
CA LEU A 209 3.12 8.39 30.41
C LEU A 209 2.84 9.22 31.67
N GLU A 210 1.66 9.78 31.82
CA GLU A 210 1.24 10.48 33.03
C GLU A 210 1.24 9.55 34.26
N ARG A 211 0.74 8.34 34.12
CA ARG A 211 0.78 7.33 35.19
C ARG A 211 2.20 6.93 35.57
N GLU A 212 3.05 6.74 34.59
CA GLU A 212 4.47 6.43 34.79
C GLU A 212 5.19 7.56 35.51
N LEU A 213 4.95 8.79 35.08
CA LEU A 213 5.50 9.99 35.72
C LEU A 213 5.08 10.11 37.19
N GLU A 214 3.84 9.83 37.50
CA GLU A 214 3.33 9.87 38.88
C GLU A 214 4.04 8.82 39.78
N VAL A 215 4.24 7.61 39.25
CA VAL A 215 5.02 6.57 39.97
C VAL A 215 6.45 7.02 40.25
N LEU A 216 7.11 7.62 39.27
CA LEU A 216 8.48 8.11 39.42
C LEU A 216 8.58 9.24 40.47
N ARG A 217 7.61 10.17 40.49
CA ARG A 217 7.53 11.23 41.52
C ARG A 217 7.37 10.66 42.92
N GLN A 218 6.55 9.64 43.08
CA GLN A 218 6.34 8.96 44.37
C GLN A 218 7.64 8.26 44.86
N LEU A 219 8.37 7.61 43.93
CA LEU A 219 9.67 6.99 44.25
C LEU A 219 10.72 8.04 44.64
N GLU A 220 10.77 9.18 43.96
CA GLU A 220 11.67 10.27 44.28
C GLU A 220 11.40 10.84 45.68
N GLN A 221 10.13 10.98 46.06
CA GLN A 221 9.74 11.47 47.39
C GLN A 221 10.05 10.45 48.50
N SER A 222 9.92 9.15 48.19
CA SER A 222 10.21 8.08 49.17
C SER A 222 11.70 7.85 49.39
N GLY A 223 12.54 8.15 48.35
CA GLY A 223 14.01 8.04 48.44
C GLY A 223 14.72 9.20 49.17
N LYS A 224 13.98 10.23 49.57
CA LYS A 224 14.48 11.40 50.32
C LYS A 224 14.30 11.27 51.86
N LYS A 225 13.82 10.14 52.36
CA LYS A 225 13.73 9.82 53.77
C LYS A 225 14.87 8.85 54.12
#